data_f6ac85749ea5cce30cabe602fdd26b43
#
_entry.id   f6ac85749ea5cce30cabe602fdd26b43
#
_cell.length_a   1.000
_cell.length_b   1.000
_cell.length_c   1.000
_cell.angle_alpha   90.00
_cell.angle_beta   90.00
_cell.angle_gamma   90.00
#
_symmetry.space_group_name_H-M   'P 1'
#
loop_
_entity.id
_entity.type
_entity.pdbx_description
1 polymer ?
#
loop_
_entity_poly.entity_id
_entity_poly.type
_entity_poly.pdbx_seq_one_letter_code
_entity_poly.pdbx_strand_id
1 'polypeptide(L)'
;EMTGRALFNEVFITDGRVHNDALIGGKSNGWRVANATLMFERSHLGSGTIPVPTAIPGSVAGQLERKVGEVISSINKVRGGNPAIGPRLFDRLAELSQKLGQDKDPVIRDEMMKLHTLVEVNRLNMIRAKSNADRTGAEGNIGKLMMSELYRQFREVGNMVIGAEGMLTASEVDH
;
A
#
# COMPACT_ATOMS: atom_id res chain seq x y z
N GLU A 1 -3.19 -7.72 -16.30
CA GLU A 1 -2.33 -6.61 -15.84
C GLU A 1 -0.87 -6.90 -16.18
N MET A 2 -0.04 -5.88 -16.31
CA MET A 2 1.38 -6.01 -16.70
C MET A 2 2.19 -6.92 -15.74
N THR A 3 1.75 -7.07 -14.50
CA THR A 3 2.40 -7.93 -13.49
C THR A 3 1.91 -9.37 -13.49
N GLY A 4 1.01 -9.75 -14.41
CA GLY A 4 0.37 -11.07 -14.44
C GLY A 4 -0.58 -11.35 -13.27
N ARG A 5 -0.85 -10.36 -12.40
CA ARG A 5 -1.76 -10.50 -11.26
C ARG A 5 -3.12 -9.90 -11.58
N ALA A 6 -4.17 -10.70 -11.51
CA ALA A 6 -5.56 -10.23 -11.54
C ALA A 6 -5.98 -9.80 -10.13
N LEU A 7 -6.00 -8.48 -9.88
CA LEU A 7 -6.34 -7.91 -8.57
C LEU A 7 -7.82 -7.54 -8.46
N PHE A 8 -8.54 -7.53 -9.57
CA PHE A 8 -9.93 -7.12 -9.63
C PHE A 8 -10.80 -8.29 -10.14
N ASN A 9 -11.97 -8.39 -9.56
CA ASN A 9 -12.97 -9.35 -9.96
C ASN A 9 -14.26 -8.62 -10.34
N GLU A 10 -14.99 -9.15 -11.29
CA GLU A 10 -16.35 -8.75 -11.60
C GLU A 10 -17.34 -9.67 -10.87
N VAL A 11 -18.35 -9.08 -10.25
CA VAL A 11 -19.40 -9.83 -9.56
C VAL A 11 -20.72 -9.54 -10.25
N PHE A 12 -21.33 -10.57 -10.78
CA PHE A 12 -22.65 -10.50 -11.41
C PHE A 12 -23.70 -11.05 -10.45
N ILE A 13 -24.72 -10.24 -10.13
CA ILE A 13 -25.82 -10.62 -9.26
C ILE A 13 -27.12 -10.44 -10.05
N THR A 14 -27.77 -11.56 -10.38
CA THR A 14 -29.06 -11.55 -11.09
C THR A 14 -30.16 -11.99 -10.13
N ASP A 15 -31.23 -11.20 -10.03
CA ASP A 15 -32.41 -11.49 -9.20
C ASP A 15 -32.11 -11.79 -7.72
N GLY A 16 -31.00 -11.26 -7.19
CA GLY A 16 -30.64 -11.41 -5.79
C GLY A 16 -31.69 -10.78 -4.87
N ARG A 17 -32.22 -11.56 -3.92
CA ARG A 17 -33.19 -11.11 -2.91
C ARG A 17 -32.55 -11.14 -1.54
N VAL A 18 -32.72 -10.05 -0.79
CA VAL A 18 -32.28 -9.91 0.60
C VAL A 18 -33.44 -9.47 1.48
N HIS A 19 -33.41 -9.86 2.75
CA HIS A 19 -34.42 -9.41 3.71
C HIS A 19 -34.29 -7.90 3.95
N ASN A 20 -35.40 -7.23 4.25
CA ASN A 20 -35.40 -5.78 4.48
C ASN A 20 -34.45 -5.36 5.63
N ASP A 21 -34.26 -6.21 6.63
CA ASP A 21 -33.38 -5.94 7.76
C ASP A 21 -31.89 -5.92 7.37
N ALA A 22 -31.56 -6.44 6.19
CA ALA A 22 -30.20 -6.33 5.63
C ALA A 22 -29.90 -4.94 5.04
N LEU A 23 -30.90 -4.04 5.01
CA LEU A 23 -30.75 -2.69 4.48
C LEU A 23 -29.98 -1.82 5.49
N ILE A 24 -28.71 -1.54 5.20
CA ILE A 24 -27.85 -0.70 6.04
C ILE A 24 -28.22 0.78 5.83
N GLY A 25 -28.42 1.51 6.95
CA GLY A 25 -28.70 2.95 6.95
C GLY A 25 -30.12 3.37 6.62
N GLY A 26 -31.01 2.42 6.30
CA GLY A 26 -32.39 2.68 5.98
C GLY A 26 -32.63 3.15 4.53
N LYS A 27 -33.91 3.22 4.13
CA LYS A 27 -34.32 3.57 2.78
C LYS A 27 -33.86 4.98 2.40
N SER A 28 -33.35 5.15 1.19
CA SER A 28 -32.88 6.41 0.59
C SER A 28 -31.62 7.02 1.23
N ASN A 29 -30.94 6.32 2.14
CA ASN A 29 -29.71 6.77 2.80
C ASN A 29 -28.40 6.20 2.18
N GLY A 30 -28.48 5.57 1.01
CA GLY A 30 -27.33 4.89 0.38
C GLY A 30 -26.13 5.80 0.18
N TRP A 31 -26.32 7.05 -0.20
CA TRP A 31 -25.22 8.01 -0.38
C TRP A 31 -24.45 8.26 0.92
N ARG A 32 -25.16 8.42 2.05
CA ARG A 32 -24.52 8.62 3.36
C ARG A 32 -23.73 7.39 3.78
N VAL A 33 -24.27 6.19 3.56
CA VAL A 33 -23.61 4.92 3.86
C VAL A 33 -22.36 4.76 2.99
N ALA A 34 -22.48 4.98 1.68
CA ALA A 34 -21.35 4.88 0.75
C ALA A 34 -20.23 5.87 1.10
N ASN A 35 -20.57 7.14 1.41
CA ASN A 35 -19.56 8.11 1.84
C ASN A 35 -18.86 7.73 3.14
N ALA A 36 -19.58 7.19 4.13
CA ALA A 36 -18.99 6.70 5.36
C ALA A 36 -18.01 5.54 5.06
N THR A 37 -18.41 4.57 4.25
CA THR A 37 -17.54 3.45 3.83
C THR A 37 -16.28 3.96 3.14
N LEU A 38 -16.41 4.87 2.19
CA LEU A 38 -15.26 5.45 1.48
C LEU A 38 -14.36 6.28 2.39
N MET A 39 -14.90 6.95 3.41
CA MET A 39 -14.11 7.65 4.42
C MET A 39 -13.24 6.67 5.22
N PHE A 40 -13.83 5.57 5.69
CA PHE A 40 -13.09 4.52 6.41
C PHE A 40 -12.03 3.86 5.53
N GLU A 41 -12.35 3.56 4.28
CA GLU A 41 -11.39 3.03 3.32
C GLU A 41 -10.20 3.99 3.15
N ARG A 42 -10.44 5.27 2.94
CA ARG A 42 -9.37 6.29 2.80
C ARG A 42 -8.49 6.41 4.03
N SER A 43 -9.07 6.33 5.22
CA SER A 43 -8.32 6.40 6.48
C SER A 43 -7.39 5.19 6.66
N HIS A 44 -7.74 4.04 6.09
CA HIS A 44 -6.93 2.80 6.16
C HIS A 44 -5.89 2.71 5.04
N LEU A 45 -6.13 3.31 3.87
CA LEU A 45 -5.16 3.32 2.76
C LEU A 45 -3.84 4.03 3.10
N GLY A 46 -3.84 4.91 4.09
CA GLY A 46 -2.64 5.59 4.59
C GLY A 46 -1.95 4.90 5.76
N SER A 47 -2.59 3.93 6.41
CA SER A 47 -2.07 3.29 7.63
C SER A 47 -1.22 2.04 7.39
N GLY A 48 -0.92 1.73 6.14
CA GLY A 48 -0.28 0.48 5.75
C GLY A 48 -1.32 -0.62 5.56
N THR A 49 -1.37 -1.17 4.37
CA THR A 49 -2.22 -2.33 4.07
C THR A 49 -1.91 -3.44 5.05
N ILE A 50 -2.90 -3.85 5.83
CA ILE A 50 -2.84 -5.16 6.49
C ILE A 50 -2.69 -6.16 5.36
N PRO A 51 -1.55 -6.85 5.23
CA PRO A 51 -1.40 -7.84 4.19
C PRO A 51 -2.43 -8.94 4.47
N VAL A 52 -3.45 -9.01 3.62
CA VAL A 52 -4.36 -10.17 3.65
C VAL A 52 -3.49 -11.38 3.32
N PRO A 53 -3.43 -12.39 4.22
CA PRO A 53 -2.70 -13.59 3.91
C PRO A 53 -3.28 -14.18 2.63
N THR A 54 -2.44 -14.38 1.62
CA THR A 54 -2.85 -15.11 0.43
C THR A 54 -3.17 -16.51 0.90
N ALA A 55 -4.45 -16.88 0.91
CA ALA A 55 -4.85 -18.23 1.23
C ALA A 55 -4.23 -19.17 0.18
N ILE A 56 -3.36 -20.05 0.62
CA ILE A 56 -2.93 -21.16 -0.24
C ILE A 56 -4.15 -22.04 -0.43
N PRO A 57 -4.58 -22.33 -1.67
CA PRO A 57 -5.71 -23.21 -1.89
C PRO A 57 -5.57 -24.51 -1.09
N GLY A 58 -6.58 -24.85 -0.30
CA GLY A 58 -6.57 -26.03 0.57
C GLY A 58 -5.97 -25.82 1.97
N SER A 59 -5.45 -24.64 2.33
CA SER A 59 -4.80 -24.37 3.62
C SER A 59 -5.67 -23.61 4.62
N VAL A 60 -6.97 -23.54 4.40
CA VAL A 60 -7.90 -22.82 5.30
C VAL A 60 -8.08 -23.55 6.63
N ALA A 61 -7.87 -24.85 6.67
CA ALA A 61 -7.90 -25.63 7.91
C ALA A 61 -6.78 -25.18 8.87
N GLY A 62 -7.15 -24.83 10.10
CA GLY A 62 -6.23 -24.34 11.14
C GLY A 62 -5.98 -22.83 11.16
N GLN A 63 -6.39 -22.09 10.14
CA GLN A 63 -6.29 -20.62 10.16
C GLN A 63 -7.47 -19.98 10.92
N LEU A 64 -8.63 -20.60 10.91
CA LEU A 64 -9.84 -20.09 11.57
C LEU A 64 -9.76 -20.12 13.11
N GLU A 65 -8.91 -20.95 13.67
CA GLU A 65 -8.69 -21.06 15.12
C GLU A 65 -7.66 -20.06 15.66
N ARG A 66 -6.92 -19.38 14.77
CA ARG A 66 -5.89 -18.43 15.15
C ARG A 66 -6.49 -17.03 15.35
N LYS A 67 -6.02 -16.35 16.40
CA LYS A 67 -6.37 -14.94 16.60
C LYS A 67 -5.77 -14.09 15.47
N VAL A 68 -6.54 -13.13 14.95
CA VAL A 68 -6.11 -12.23 13.88
C VAL A 68 -4.77 -11.54 14.20
N GLY A 69 -4.56 -11.12 15.44
CA GLY A 69 -3.29 -10.52 15.87
C GLY A 69 -2.09 -11.45 15.74
N GLU A 70 -2.25 -12.75 15.98
CA GLU A 70 -1.18 -13.75 15.84
C GLU A 70 -0.84 -13.99 14.36
N VAL A 71 -1.86 -14.03 13.52
CA VAL A 71 -1.68 -14.17 12.05
C VAL A 71 -0.94 -12.95 11.50
N ILE A 72 -1.37 -11.74 11.85
CA ILE A 72 -0.71 -10.49 11.42
C ILE A 72 0.74 -10.45 11.92
N SER A 73 0.98 -10.80 13.17
CA SER A 73 2.34 -10.83 13.75
C SER A 73 3.23 -11.86 13.06
N SER A 74 2.71 -13.04 12.72
CA SER A 74 3.47 -14.07 12.00
C SER A 74 3.80 -13.64 10.57
N ILE A 75 2.87 -12.99 9.87
CA ILE A 75 3.08 -12.47 8.52
C ILE A 75 4.16 -11.38 8.52
N ASN A 76 4.11 -10.48 9.48
CA ASN A 76 5.10 -9.40 9.61
C ASN A 76 6.50 -9.96 9.92
N LYS A 77 6.62 -11.06 10.65
CA LYS A 77 7.89 -11.73 10.91
C LYS A 77 8.43 -12.45 9.67
N VAL A 78 7.57 -13.19 8.95
CA VAL A 78 7.99 -14.00 7.78
C VAL A 78 8.34 -13.12 6.58
N ARG A 79 7.65 -12.01 6.37
CA ARG A 79 7.89 -11.14 5.22
C ARG A 79 9.11 -10.22 5.35
N GLY A 80 9.81 -10.21 6.51
CA GLY A 80 10.86 -9.21 6.73
C GLY A 80 10.35 -7.78 6.54
N GLY A 81 9.01 -7.64 6.61
CA GLY A 81 8.25 -6.43 6.31
C GLY A 81 8.58 -5.88 4.93
N ASN A 82 7.82 -6.25 3.91
CA ASN A 82 7.85 -5.42 2.70
C ASN A 82 7.46 -4.01 3.18
N PRO A 83 8.40 -3.06 3.25
CA PRO A 83 8.12 -1.79 3.91
C PRO A 83 7.02 -1.11 3.12
N ALA A 84 5.98 -0.70 3.82
CA ALA A 84 5.02 0.22 3.24
C ALA A 84 5.79 1.41 2.67
N ILE A 85 5.27 1.98 1.59
CA ILE A 85 5.87 3.16 0.96
C ILE A 85 6.07 4.25 2.01
N GLY A 86 7.30 4.72 2.15
CA GLY A 86 7.65 5.71 3.17
C GLY A 86 9.11 5.62 3.59
N PRO A 87 9.47 6.13 4.77
CA PRO A 87 10.86 6.21 5.23
C PRO A 87 11.61 4.88 5.16
N ARG A 88 11.03 3.79 5.60
CA ARG A 88 11.68 2.46 5.58
C ARG A 88 12.01 1.96 4.17
N LEU A 89 11.15 2.26 3.19
CA LEU A 89 11.42 1.90 1.80
C LEU A 89 12.55 2.77 1.25
N PHE A 90 12.58 4.06 1.63
CA PHE A 90 13.66 4.96 1.28
C PHE A 90 15.00 4.48 1.84
N ASP A 91 15.04 4.11 3.13
CA ASP A 91 16.26 3.59 3.76
C ASP A 91 16.81 2.37 3.03
N ARG A 92 15.93 1.43 2.63
CA ARG A 92 16.32 0.26 1.84
C ARG A 92 16.87 0.63 0.46
N LEU A 93 16.25 1.61 -0.20
CA LEU A 93 16.73 2.08 -1.49
C LEU A 93 18.10 2.77 -1.35
N ALA A 94 18.30 3.53 -0.28
CA ALA A 94 19.59 4.14 0.04
C ALA A 94 20.69 3.08 0.31
N GLU A 95 20.38 2.06 1.09
CA GLU A 95 21.29 0.92 1.32
C GLU A 95 21.63 0.19 0.00
N LEU A 96 20.64 -0.02 -0.86
CA LEU A 96 20.85 -0.65 -2.17
C LEU A 96 21.75 0.23 -3.05
N SER A 97 21.49 1.54 -3.09
CA SER A 97 22.32 2.50 -3.83
C SER A 97 23.79 2.46 -3.39
N GLN A 98 24.03 2.39 -2.07
CA GLN A 98 25.38 2.24 -1.52
C GLN A 98 26.02 0.92 -1.93
N LYS A 99 25.32 -0.20 -1.83
CA LYS A 99 25.82 -1.54 -2.21
C LYS A 99 26.21 -1.61 -3.68
N LEU A 100 25.47 -0.93 -4.54
CA LEU A 100 25.74 -0.87 -5.98
C LEU A 100 26.74 0.23 -6.36
N GLY A 101 27.21 1.04 -5.39
CA GLY A 101 28.14 2.16 -5.64
C GLY A 101 27.51 3.36 -6.34
N GLN A 102 26.19 3.38 -6.49
CA GLN A 102 25.44 4.43 -7.16
C GLN A 102 25.24 5.68 -6.30
N ASP A 103 25.49 5.58 -5.01
CA ASP A 103 25.45 6.69 -4.05
C ASP A 103 26.48 7.80 -4.34
N LYS A 104 27.45 7.53 -5.23
CA LYS A 104 28.49 8.48 -5.66
C LYS A 104 28.07 9.28 -6.90
N ASP A 105 27.11 8.79 -7.67
CA ASP A 105 26.59 9.49 -8.85
C ASP A 105 25.79 10.72 -8.41
N PRO A 106 26.18 11.94 -8.84
CA PRO A 106 25.52 13.17 -8.42
C PRO A 106 24.07 13.27 -8.90
N VAL A 107 23.72 12.67 -10.04
CA VAL A 107 22.35 12.66 -10.57
C VAL A 107 21.47 11.76 -9.71
N ILE A 108 21.92 10.54 -9.42
CA ILE A 108 21.20 9.61 -8.56
C ILE A 108 21.03 10.20 -7.15
N ARG A 109 22.05 10.85 -6.62
CA ARG A 109 21.96 11.53 -5.32
C ARG A 109 20.92 12.63 -5.31
N ASP A 110 20.84 13.44 -6.34
CA ASP A 110 19.85 14.52 -6.45
C ASP A 110 18.42 13.94 -6.49
N GLU A 111 18.17 12.93 -7.31
CA GLU A 111 16.88 12.26 -7.39
C GLU A 111 16.51 11.53 -6.08
N MET A 112 17.46 10.92 -5.41
CA MET A 112 17.28 10.35 -4.08
C MET A 112 16.87 11.42 -3.06
N MET A 113 17.48 12.61 -3.09
CA MET A 113 17.12 13.69 -2.17
C MET A 113 15.75 14.29 -2.46
N LYS A 114 15.34 14.38 -3.74
CA LYS A 114 13.97 14.76 -4.12
C LYS A 114 12.97 13.76 -3.58
N LEU A 115 13.24 12.47 -3.75
CA LEU A 115 12.40 11.39 -3.20
C LEU A 115 12.33 11.46 -1.67
N HIS A 116 13.46 11.66 -0.99
CA HIS A 116 13.50 11.83 0.47
C HIS A 116 12.61 12.99 0.93
N THR A 117 12.69 14.11 0.24
CA THR A 117 11.85 15.28 0.54
C THR A 117 10.37 14.94 0.45
N LEU A 118 9.95 14.25 -0.60
CA LEU A 118 8.54 13.82 -0.75
C LEU A 118 8.12 12.83 0.34
N VAL A 119 8.99 11.90 0.70
CA VAL A 119 8.76 10.94 1.80
C VAL A 119 8.54 11.67 3.12
N GLU A 120 9.39 12.66 3.44
CA GLU A 120 9.26 13.43 4.68
C GLU A 120 8.02 14.33 4.68
N VAL A 121 7.72 15.00 3.58
CA VAL A 121 6.48 15.79 3.43
C VAL A 121 5.25 14.89 3.65
N ASN A 122 5.22 13.70 3.05
CA ASN A 122 4.13 12.76 3.27
C ASN A 122 4.05 12.32 4.74
N ARG A 123 5.17 12.00 5.37
CA ARG A 123 5.23 11.65 6.80
C ARG A 123 4.62 12.75 7.67
N LEU A 124 4.99 14.00 7.44
CA LEU A 124 4.45 15.15 8.17
C LEU A 124 2.95 15.35 7.91
N ASN A 125 2.50 15.19 6.68
CA ASN A 125 1.08 15.22 6.33
C ASN A 125 0.27 14.13 7.05
N MET A 126 0.83 12.92 7.18
CA MET A 126 0.19 11.84 7.91
C MET A 126 0.08 12.12 9.41
N ILE A 127 1.11 12.73 10.01
CA ILE A 127 1.06 13.19 11.41
C ILE A 127 -0.02 14.26 11.58
N ARG A 128 -0.09 15.23 10.68
CA ARG A 128 -1.12 16.27 10.67
C ARG A 128 -2.52 15.68 10.54
N ALA A 129 -2.71 14.77 9.60
CA ALA A 129 -4.00 14.09 9.39
C ALA A 129 -4.44 13.34 10.65
N LYS A 130 -3.51 12.65 11.31
CA LYS A 130 -3.78 11.93 12.57
C LYS A 130 -4.15 12.88 13.71
N SER A 131 -3.51 14.05 13.80
CA SER A 131 -3.82 15.06 14.81
C SER A 131 -5.17 15.75 14.58
N ASN A 132 -5.68 15.72 13.34
CA ASN A 132 -6.95 16.31 12.95
C ASN A 132 -8.05 15.26 12.66
N ALA A 133 -7.91 14.05 13.20
CA ALA A 133 -8.80 12.92 12.89
C ALA A 133 -10.29 13.20 13.14
N ASP A 134 -10.60 14.11 14.07
CA ASP A 134 -11.97 14.52 14.42
C ASP A 134 -12.55 15.57 13.44
N ARG A 135 -11.76 16.06 12.50
CA ARG A 135 -12.19 17.04 11.51
C ARG A 135 -12.19 16.40 10.13
N THR A 136 -13.29 16.55 9.42
CA THR A 136 -13.41 16.15 8.00
C THR A 136 -12.64 17.13 7.13
N GLY A 137 -11.32 16.91 7.00
CA GLY A 137 -10.46 17.75 6.18
C GLY A 137 -10.07 17.09 4.85
N ALA A 138 -9.31 17.81 4.04
CA ALA A 138 -8.78 17.31 2.76
C ALA A 138 -7.56 16.38 2.93
N GLU A 139 -7.11 16.13 4.16
CA GLU A 139 -5.87 15.40 4.47
C GLU A 139 -5.86 14.00 3.87
N GLY A 140 -6.99 13.29 3.91
CA GLY A 140 -7.11 11.96 3.32
C GLY A 140 -6.95 11.97 1.79
N ASN A 141 -7.44 13.02 1.12
CA ASN A 141 -7.30 13.18 -0.33
C ASN A 141 -5.86 13.53 -0.70
N ILE A 142 -5.21 14.39 0.08
CA ILE A 142 -3.79 14.74 -0.06
C ILE A 142 -2.95 13.47 0.12
N GLY A 143 -3.21 12.67 1.15
CA GLY A 143 -2.51 11.41 1.41
C GLY A 143 -2.63 10.42 0.24
N LYS A 144 -3.81 10.30 -0.36
CA LYS A 144 -4.04 9.41 -1.52
C LYS A 144 -3.26 9.88 -2.75
N LEU A 145 -3.26 11.19 -3.03
CA LEU A 145 -2.51 11.77 -4.15
C LEU A 145 -0.99 11.60 -3.94
N MET A 146 -0.51 11.95 -2.75
CA MET A 146 0.91 11.79 -2.38
C MET A 146 1.38 10.35 -2.49
N MET A 147 0.54 9.38 -2.12
CA MET A 147 0.87 7.97 -2.23
C MET A 147 1.09 7.55 -3.68
N SER A 148 0.24 7.99 -4.60
CA SER A 148 0.40 7.73 -6.04
C SER A 148 1.69 8.34 -6.58
N GLU A 149 2.02 9.56 -6.18
CA GLU A 149 3.25 10.24 -6.57
C GLU A 149 4.49 9.55 -6.01
N LEU A 150 4.46 9.14 -4.74
CA LEU A 150 5.54 8.38 -4.11
C LEU A 150 5.80 7.04 -4.81
N TYR A 151 4.74 6.30 -5.20
CA TYR A 151 4.90 5.05 -5.97
C TYR A 151 5.62 5.30 -7.29
N ARG A 152 5.25 6.38 -7.98
CA ARG A 152 5.89 6.77 -9.22
C ARG A 152 7.37 7.09 -9.01
N GLN A 153 7.68 7.94 -8.05
CA GLN A 153 9.05 8.37 -7.75
C GLN A 153 9.94 7.21 -7.26
N PHE A 154 9.44 6.36 -6.36
CA PHE A 154 10.18 5.17 -5.93
C PHE A 154 10.52 4.24 -7.09
N ARG A 155 9.58 4.05 -8.03
CA ARG A 155 9.83 3.23 -9.22
C ARG A 155 10.90 3.86 -10.11
N GLU A 156 10.81 5.16 -10.37
CA GLU A 156 11.74 5.87 -11.25
C GLU A 156 13.15 5.89 -10.65
N VAL A 157 13.28 6.32 -9.40
CA VAL A 157 14.58 6.34 -8.72
C VAL A 157 15.14 4.94 -8.49
N GLY A 158 14.27 3.97 -8.17
CA GLY A 158 14.64 2.57 -8.04
C GLY A 158 15.26 2.02 -9.32
N ASN A 159 14.64 2.27 -10.46
CA ASN A 159 15.17 1.85 -11.77
C ASN A 159 16.51 2.54 -12.09
N MET A 160 16.68 3.81 -11.72
CA MET A 160 17.98 4.50 -11.88
C MET A 160 19.07 3.84 -11.04
N VAL A 161 18.76 3.45 -9.80
CA VAL A 161 19.70 2.79 -8.89
C VAL A 161 20.08 1.40 -9.37
N ILE A 162 19.10 0.62 -9.85
CA ILE A 162 19.32 -0.76 -10.33
C ILE A 162 19.91 -0.77 -11.74
N GLY A 163 19.63 0.25 -12.54
CA GLY A 163 20.11 0.34 -13.93
C GLY A 163 19.48 -0.72 -14.82
N ALA A 164 20.28 -1.33 -15.69
CA ALA A 164 19.80 -2.31 -16.68
C ALA A 164 19.16 -3.56 -16.04
N GLU A 165 19.60 -3.96 -14.86
CA GLU A 165 19.03 -5.10 -14.13
C GLU A 165 17.57 -4.88 -13.72
N GLY A 166 17.13 -3.63 -13.63
CA GLY A 166 15.73 -3.29 -13.36
C GLY A 166 14.73 -3.72 -14.44
N MET A 167 15.22 -4.16 -15.60
CA MET A 167 14.40 -4.73 -16.67
C MET A 167 14.23 -6.25 -16.56
N LEU A 168 14.97 -6.90 -15.67
CA LEU A 168 14.90 -8.34 -15.48
C LEU A 168 13.71 -8.72 -14.58
N THR A 169 13.12 -9.86 -14.84
CA THR A 169 12.12 -10.47 -13.94
C THR A 169 12.81 -11.31 -12.88
N ALA A 170 12.15 -11.57 -11.76
CA ALA A 170 12.70 -12.39 -10.67
C ALA A 170 13.14 -13.79 -11.16
N SER A 171 12.51 -14.32 -12.19
CA SER A 171 12.88 -15.61 -12.81
C SER A 171 14.15 -15.57 -13.67
N GLU A 172 14.63 -14.37 -14.00
CA GLU A 172 15.82 -14.16 -14.84
C GLU A 172 17.07 -13.82 -14.01
N VAL A 173 16.89 -13.53 -12.72
CA VAL A 173 17.97 -13.16 -11.79
C VAL A 173 18.62 -14.40 -11.16
N ASP A 174 17.94 -15.56 -11.14
CA ASP A 174 18.39 -16.80 -10.53
C ASP A 174 19.25 -17.68 -11.48
N HIS A 175 19.82 -17.12 -12.53
CA HIS A 175 20.75 -17.72 -13.46
C HIS A 175 22.04 -16.90 -13.51
#